data_a6a3f29ef059b6b23eb5938f8b7f58de
#
_entry.id   a6a3f29ef059b6b23eb5938f8b7f58de
#
_cell.length_a   1.000
_cell.length_b   1.000
_cell.length_c   1.000
_cell.angle_alpha   90.00
_cell.angle_beta   90.00
_cell.angle_gamma   90.00
#
_symmetry.space_group_name_H-M   'P 1'
#
loop_
_entity.id
_entity.type
_entity.pdbx_description
1 polymer ?
#
loop_
_entity_poly.entity_id
_entity_poly.type
_entity_poly.pdbx_seq_one_letter_code
_entity_poly.pdbx_strand_id
1 'polypeptide(L)'
;MSTITVDSSIALERKQLLEQELKRYLSLLTGHDQPERVILFGSLVGGNVRPESDIDLVIVKQTELSFWKRLREMRRLLQPRVGTDILVYTPSEFEQLRQERPFFRDEILNKGRVVYERGC
;
A
#
# COMPACT_ATOMS: atom_id res chain seq x y z
N MET A 1 14.23 23.12 -25.19
CA MET A 1 13.78 21.77 -24.94
C MET A 1 14.12 21.33 -23.54
N SER A 2 13.17 21.07 -22.79
CA SER A 2 13.35 20.84 -21.37
C SER A 2 13.36 19.37 -21.03
N THR A 3 14.42 18.87 -20.38
CA THR A 3 14.45 17.52 -19.83
C THR A 3 13.44 17.36 -18.71
N ILE A 4 13.06 18.46 -18.03
CA ILE A 4 12.05 18.46 -16.99
C ILE A 4 10.71 17.99 -17.54
N THR A 5 10.33 18.42 -18.74
CA THR A 5 9.09 17.98 -19.38
C THR A 5 9.07 16.48 -19.61
N VAL A 6 10.20 15.92 -20.06
CA VAL A 6 10.32 14.47 -20.27
C VAL A 6 10.21 13.73 -18.95
N ASP A 7 10.93 14.21 -17.92
CA ASP A 7 10.91 13.59 -16.60
C ASP A 7 9.49 13.64 -15.99
N SER A 8 8.79 14.76 -16.17
CA SER A 8 7.41 14.91 -15.68
C SER A 8 6.47 13.95 -16.39
N SER A 9 6.65 13.72 -17.68
CA SER A 9 5.85 12.75 -18.42
C SER A 9 6.08 11.33 -17.93
N ILE A 10 7.33 10.96 -17.67
CA ILE A 10 7.68 9.63 -17.17
C ILE A 10 7.09 9.42 -15.78
N ALA A 11 7.19 10.44 -14.92
CA ALA A 11 6.62 10.37 -13.58
C ALA A 11 5.10 10.24 -13.63
N LEU A 12 4.44 10.96 -14.53
CA LEU A 12 3.00 10.87 -14.70
C LEU A 12 2.57 9.48 -15.20
N GLU A 13 3.31 8.92 -16.14
CA GLU A 13 3.05 7.56 -16.61
C GLU A 13 3.22 6.55 -15.48
N ARG A 14 4.24 6.73 -14.64
CA ARG A 14 4.46 5.87 -13.48
C ARG A 14 3.29 5.97 -12.51
N LYS A 15 2.83 7.18 -12.22
CA LYS A 15 1.69 7.40 -11.33
C LYS A 15 0.45 6.68 -11.84
N GLN A 16 0.16 6.79 -13.14
CA GLN A 16 -0.99 6.11 -13.73
C GLN A 16 -0.88 4.60 -13.64
N LEU A 17 0.32 4.08 -13.90
CA LEU A 17 0.57 2.64 -13.79
C LEU A 17 0.36 2.14 -12.37
N LEU A 18 0.89 2.87 -11.38
CA LEU A 18 0.72 2.52 -9.97
C LEU A 18 -0.75 2.58 -9.54
N GLU A 19 -1.48 3.58 -10.01
CA GLU A 19 -2.90 3.72 -9.68
C GLU A 19 -3.73 2.59 -10.27
N GLN A 20 -3.42 2.16 -11.49
CA GLN A 20 -4.09 1.03 -12.12
C GLN A 20 -3.79 -0.27 -11.35
N GLU A 21 -2.54 -0.45 -10.97
CA GLU A 21 -2.14 -1.63 -10.21
C GLU A 21 -2.81 -1.65 -8.84
N LEU A 22 -2.91 -0.50 -8.18
CA LEU A 22 -3.61 -0.39 -6.91
C LEU A 22 -5.08 -0.81 -7.04
N LYS A 23 -5.75 -0.37 -8.10
CA LYS A 23 -7.13 -0.79 -8.34
C LYS A 23 -7.23 -2.30 -8.49
N ARG A 24 -6.28 -2.91 -9.18
CA ARG A 24 -6.25 -4.36 -9.34
C ARG A 24 -6.07 -5.05 -7.98
N TYR A 25 -5.15 -4.55 -7.15
CA TYR A 25 -4.95 -5.09 -5.80
C TYR A 25 -6.23 -5.00 -4.98
N LEU A 26 -6.88 -3.84 -4.97
CA LEU A 26 -8.10 -3.66 -4.19
C LEU A 26 -9.22 -4.59 -4.65
N SER A 27 -9.34 -4.81 -5.94
CA SER A 27 -10.33 -5.74 -6.48
C SER A 27 -10.06 -7.17 -5.99
N LEU A 28 -8.79 -7.59 -6.03
CA LEU A 28 -8.41 -8.93 -5.55
C LEU A 28 -8.63 -9.07 -4.05
N LEU A 29 -8.24 -8.05 -3.28
CA LEU A 29 -8.38 -8.08 -1.82
C LEU A 29 -9.85 -8.13 -1.41
N THR A 30 -10.70 -7.30 -2.01
CA THR A 30 -12.11 -7.28 -1.65
C THR A 30 -12.83 -8.54 -2.09
N GLY A 31 -12.40 -9.16 -3.19
CA GLY A 31 -13.04 -10.37 -3.71
C GLY A 31 -12.60 -11.66 -3.06
N HIS A 32 -11.36 -11.73 -2.57
CA HIS A 32 -10.78 -13.01 -2.13
C HIS A 32 -10.28 -13.03 -0.70
N ASP A 33 -9.87 -11.90 -0.15
CA ASP A 33 -9.23 -11.86 1.17
C ASP A 33 -10.09 -11.14 2.21
N GLN A 34 -10.74 -10.07 1.82
CA GLN A 34 -11.60 -9.22 2.68
C GLN A 34 -10.89 -8.78 3.95
N PRO A 35 -9.78 -8.04 3.83
CA PRO A 35 -9.10 -7.52 5.01
C PRO A 35 -9.98 -6.50 5.72
N GLU A 36 -9.63 -6.16 6.96
CA GLU A 36 -10.37 -5.13 7.68
C GLU A 36 -10.07 -3.74 7.14
N ARG A 37 -8.83 -3.50 6.71
CA ARG A 37 -8.40 -2.17 6.27
C ARG A 37 -7.19 -2.29 5.37
N VAL A 38 -7.11 -1.40 4.38
CA VAL A 38 -5.92 -1.25 3.54
C VAL A 38 -5.55 0.23 3.53
N ILE A 39 -4.30 0.53 3.86
CA ILE A 39 -3.79 1.91 3.92
C ILE A 39 -2.68 2.05 2.90
N LEU A 40 -2.83 3.04 2.03
CA LEU A 40 -1.79 3.43 1.08
C LEU A 40 -0.92 4.50 1.74
N PHE A 41 0.40 4.35 1.66
CA PHE A 41 1.32 5.37 2.16
C PHE A 41 2.44 5.58 1.13
N GLY A 42 3.40 6.43 1.45
CA GLY A 42 4.53 6.69 0.57
C GLY A 42 4.24 7.68 -0.54
N SER A 43 5.04 7.64 -1.60
CA SER A 43 5.04 8.68 -2.63
C SER A 43 3.74 8.78 -3.42
N LEU A 44 3.02 7.68 -3.59
CA LEU A 44 1.77 7.71 -4.35
C LEU A 44 0.70 8.55 -3.65
N VAL A 45 0.67 8.53 -2.30
CA VAL A 45 -0.23 9.39 -1.53
C VAL A 45 0.28 10.83 -1.51
N GLY A 46 1.58 11.00 -1.29
CA GLY A 46 2.17 12.32 -1.13
C GLY A 46 2.28 13.15 -2.40
N GLY A 47 2.01 12.57 -3.56
CA GLY A 47 2.07 13.29 -4.82
C GLY A 47 3.48 13.46 -5.38
N ASN A 48 4.48 12.86 -4.77
CA ASN A 48 5.88 12.92 -5.20
C ASN A 48 6.29 11.67 -5.97
N VAL A 49 5.44 11.24 -6.89
CA VAL A 49 5.73 10.04 -7.68
C VAL A 49 6.89 10.30 -8.62
N ARG A 50 7.86 9.40 -8.60
CA ARG A 50 9.04 9.41 -9.46
C ARG A 50 9.02 8.17 -10.34
N PRO A 51 9.87 8.11 -11.37
CA PRO A 51 9.93 6.93 -12.24
C PRO A 51 10.21 5.62 -11.49
N GLU A 52 10.93 5.71 -10.35
CA GLU A 52 11.27 4.54 -9.54
C GLU A 52 10.33 4.31 -8.36
N SER A 53 9.27 5.10 -8.23
CA SER A 53 8.33 4.96 -7.11
C SER A 53 7.61 3.60 -7.14
N ASP A 54 7.34 3.09 -5.94
CA ASP A 54 6.65 1.83 -5.73
C ASP A 54 5.31 2.07 -5.02
N ILE A 55 4.52 1.02 -4.89
CA ILE A 55 3.30 1.06 -4.08
C ILE A 55 3.66 0.59 -2.67
N ASP A 56 3.23 1.34 -1.66
CA ASP A 56 3.45 0.99 -0.26
C ASP A 56 2.10 0.80 0.43
N LEU A 57 1.86 -0.41 0.94
CA LEU A 57 0.58 -0.78 1.54
C LEU A 57 0.75 -1.36 2.93
N VAL A 58 -0.15 -0.96 3.83
CA VAL A 58 -0.38 -1.66 5.08
C VAL A 58 -1.74 -2.33 4.97
N ILE A 59 -1.76 -3.63 5.23
CA ILE A 59 -2.99 -4.43 5.22
C ILE A 59 -3.24 -4.91 6.63
N VAL A 60 -4.42 -4.60 7.15
CA VAL A 60 -4.83 -5.01 8.49
C VAL A 60 -5.85 -6.13 8.33
N LYS A 61 -5.53 -7.30 8.87
CA LYS A 61 -6.43 -8.46 8.78
C LYS A 61 -6.17 -9.40 9.95
N GLN A 62 -7.21 -10.09 10.37
CA GLN A 62 -7.07 -11.13 11.38
C GLN A 62 -6.41 -12.35 10.74
N THR A 63 -5.32 -12.83 11.33
CA THR A 63 -4.58 -13.98 10.82
C THR A 63 -3.76 -14.58 11.95
N GLU A 64 -3.54 -15.90 11.86
CA GLU A 64 -2.66 -16.60 12.78
C GLU A 64 -1.32 -16.94 12.15
N LEU A 65 -1.14 -16.56 10.89
CA LEU A 65 0.12 -16.84 10.20
C LEU A 65 1.23 -15.95 10.76
N SER A 66 2.46 -16.45 10.67
CA SER A 66 3.64 -15.66 11.00
C SER A 66 3.80 -14.52 9.99
N PHE A 67 4.58 -13.50 10.37
CA PHE A 67 4.77 -12.32 9.52
C PHE A 67 5.19 -12.69 8.09
N TRP A 68 6.17 -13.59 7.94
CA TRP A 68 6.67 -13.98 6.63
C TRP A 68 5.66 -14.77 5.82
N LYS A 69 4.87 -15.60 6.49
CA LYS A 69 3.82 -16.36 5.81
C LYS A 69 2.70 -15.45 5.32
N ARG A 70 2.39 -14.38 6.07
CA ARG A 70 1.41 -13.36 5.65
C ARG A 70 1.85 -12.69 4.35
N LEU A 71 3.13 -12.31 4.28
CA LEU A 71 3.68 -11.68 3.08
C LEU A 71 3.63 -12.61 1.89
N ARG A 72 3.99 -13.87 2.11
CA ARG A 72 3.96 -14.89 1.04
C ARG A 72 2.54 -15.08 0.51
N GLU A 73 1.58 -15.20 1.42
CA GLU A 73 0.17 -15.35 1.06
C GLU A 73 -0.30 -14.16 0.24
N MET A 74 0.03 -12.96 0.70
CA MET A 74 -0.42 -11.74 0.05
C MET A 74 0.22 -11.57 -1.32
N ARG A 75 1.51 -11.85 -1.45
CA ARG A 75 2.18 -11.79 -2.75
C ARG A 75 1.64 -12.82 -3.72
N ARG A 76 1.26 -13.98 -3.20
CA ARG A 76 0.66 -15.02 -4.04
C ARG A 76 -0.71 -14.59 -4.56
N LEU A 77 -1.48 -13.90 -3.74
CA LEU A 77 -2.78 -13.37 -4.14
C LEU A 77 -2.64 -12.24 -5.15
N LEU A 78 -1.81 -11.25 -4.85
CA LEU A 78 -1.72 -10.02 -5.64
C LEU A 78 -0.87 -10.16 -6.88
N GLN A 79 0.14 -11.03 -6.85
CA GLN A 79 1.09 -11.21 -7.95
C GLN A 79 1.56 -9.87 -8.50
N PRO A 80 2.28 -9.07 -7.68
CA PRO A 80 2.62 -7.70 -8.05
C PRO A 80 3.33 -7.60 -9.41
N ARG A 81 2.89 -6.66 -10.21
CA ARG A 81 3.47 -6.35 -11.52
C ARG A 81 4.39 -5.14 -11.47
N VAL A 82 4.39 -4.44 -10.35
CA VAL A 82 5.27 -3.29 -10.07
C VAL A 82 5.87 -3.51 -8.69
N GLY A 83 6.94 -2.78 -8.38
CA GLY A 83 7.52 -2.81 -7.04
C GLY A 83 6.46 -2.47 -6.01
N THR A 84 6.31 -3.32 -5.01
CA THR A 84 5.27 -3.16 -3.98
C THR A 84 5.82 -3.61 -2.64
N ASP A 85 5.75 -2.71 -1.66
CA ASP A 85 6.08 -3.02 -0.27
C ASP A 85 4.79 -3.25 0.49
N ILE A 86 4.66 -4.42 1.08
CA ILE A 86 3.45 -4.84 1.77
C ILE A 86 3.79 -5.16 3.22
N LEU A 87 3.04 -4.55 4.14
CA LEU A 87 3.10 -4.87 5.56
C LEU A 87 1.74 -5.40 5.97
N VAL A 88 1.70 -6.56 6.62
CA VAL A 88 0.45 -7.18 7.03
C VAL A 88 0.44 -7.31 8.55
N TYR A 89 -0.49 -6.63 9.20
CA TYR A 89 -0.63 -6.64 10.66
C TYR A 89 -2.02 -7.12 11.06
N THR A 90 -2.09 -7.80 12.21
CA THR A 90 -3.38 -8.04 12.83
C THR A 90 -3.92 -6.74 13.43
N PRO A 91 -5.24 -6.65 13.71
CA PRO A 91 -5.78 -5.44 14.34
C PRO A 91 -5.08 -5.09 15.65
N SER A 92 -4.75 -6.08 16.47
CA SER A 92 -4.08 -5.80 17.75
C SER A 92 -2.64 -5.32 17.56
N GLU A 93 -1.91 -5.91 16.61
CA GLU A 93 -0.55 -5.46 16.28
C GLU A 93 -0.57 -4.02 15.74
N PHE A 94 -1.54 -3.72 14.89
CA PHE A 94 -1.69 -2.39 14.31
C PHE A 94 -1.95 -1.36 15.40
N GLU A 95 -2.85 -1.66 16.33
CA GLU A 95 -3.16 -0.75 17.44
C GLU A 95 -1.94 -0.54 18.33
N GLN A 96 -1.19 -1.59 18.60
CA GLN A 96 0.02 -1.49 19.40
C GLN A 96 1.07 -0.60 18.73
N LEU A 97 1.28 -0.78 17.42
CA LEU A 97 2.22 0.05 16.67
C LEU A 97 1.79 1.51 16.66
N ARG A 98 0.49 1.75 16.52
CA ARG A 98 -0.06 3.11 16.53
C ARG A 98 0.25 3.81 17.86
N GLN A 99 0.14 3.07 18.96
CA GLN A 99 0.38 3.64 20.30
C GLN A 99 1.88 3.79 20.62
N GLU A 100 2.69 2.84 20.20
CA GLU A 100 4.08 2.74 20.65
C GLU A 100 5.12 3.28 19.68
N ARG A 101 4.75 3.50 18.42
CA ARG A 101 5.70 3.91 17.37
C ARG A 101 5.28 5.23 16.74
N PRO A 102 5.83 6.36 17.22
CA PRO A 102 5.49 7.68 16.64
C PRO A 102 5.71 7.77 15.14
N PHE A 103 6.80 7.18 14.63
CA PHE A 103 7.08 7.17 13.20
C PHE A 103 5.95 6.47 12.43
N PHE A 104 5.51 5.32 12.92
CA PHE A 104 4.42 4.57 12.28
C PHE A 104 3.15 5.42 12.24
N ARG A 105 2.80 6.03 13.38
CA ARG A 105 1.63 6.88 13.48
C ARG A 105 1.71 8.06 12.52
N ASP A 106 2.85 8.75 12.48
CA ASP A 106 3.00 9.95 11.67
C ASP A 106 3.07 9.65 10.19
N GLU A 107 3.87 8.67 9.79
CA GLU A 107 4.11 8.39 8.37
C GLU A 107 2.98 7.56 7.74
N ILE A 108 2.38 6.69 8.49
CA ILE A 108 1.38 5.76 7.94
C ILE A 108 -0.04 6.23 8.22
N LEU A 109 -0.35 6.57 9.48
CA LEU A 109 -1.73 6.94 9.82
C LEU A 109 -2.06 8.38 9.45
N ASN A 110 -1.16 9.33 9.75
CA ASN A 110 -1.46 10.74 9.52
C ASN A 110 -1.25 11.14 8.07
N LYS A 111 -0.24 10.61 7.41
CA LYS A 111 0.07 10.94 6.01
C LYS A 111 -0.49 9.94 5.03
N GLY A 112 -0.81 8.73 5.47
CA GLY A 112 -1.37 7.70 4.62
C GLY A 112 -2.85 7.94 4.32
N ARG A 113 -3.38 7.13 3.42
CA ARG A 113 -4.80 7.21 3.05
C ARG A 113 -5.42 5.82 3.13
N VAL A 114 -6.53 5.71 3.85
CA VAL A 114 -7.31 4.48 3.88
C VAL A 114 -7.98 4.31 2.52
N VAL A 115 -7.62 3.27 1.80
CA VAL A 115 -8.16 3.00 0.46
C VAL A 115 -9.22 1.91 0.48
N TYR A 116 -9.32 1.18 1.58
CA TYR A 116 -10.38 0.19 1.79
C TYR A 116 -10.60 0.00 3.28
N GLU A 117 -11.87 -0.10 3.68
CA GLU A 117 -12.24 -0.39 5.06
C GLU A 117 -13.51 -1.23 5.03
N ARG A 118 -13.45 -2.43 5.63
CA ARG A 118 -14.57 -3.34 5.64
C ARG A 118 -15.68 -2.81 6.54
N GLY A 119 -16.92 -2.94 6.09
CA GLY A 119 -18.06 -2.52 6.89
C GLY A 119 -18.43 -1.04 6.76
N CYS A 120 -17.79 -0.33 5.83
CA CYS A 120 -18.11 1.07 5.55
C CYS A 120 -19.02 1.22 4.37
#